data_91ce1b26c24d74748cdf1e688c041a9e
#
_entry.id   91ce1b26c24d74748cdf1e688c041a9e
#
_cell.length_a   1.000
_cell.length_b   1.000
_cell.length_c   1.000
_cell.angle_alpha   90.00
_cell.angle_beta   90.00
_cell.angle_gamma   90.00
#
_symmetry.space_group_name_H-M   'P 1'
#
loop_
_entity.id
_entity.type
_entity.pdbx_description
1 polymer ?
#
loop_
_entity_poly.entity_id
_entity_poly.type
_entity_poly.pdbx_seq_one_letter_code
_entity_poly.pdbx_strand_id
1 'polypeptide(L)'
;ENAFYGCKIATFNIPASVTTIKEGAFQYSSIQEITIPETVTTIEDRCFNNCNELTKVTLPTNMTELPNSMFWSCSKLKTIQLPSKLEKIGSHAFRDSGINAMQLPQNLKVIEYWAFNGCTQLKSITLPPHLEKIGERAFESTSINNIEIPATVTEIGERAFRCYNSSEGSYKSYLNTVVWNPSWEVPYNVFSAATYLYIPENGSVASNAEYNFTYIFRGGVTDQMEIKTDGNQFSIAKELKAKKVYYYKNFNTESGYNSPAGWKTIVLPFDVDQFTYTRYSTEPDATGTPLAPFGNTLLETDDTALPFWLYELTPTGYVSATSIQANKPYLICMPNNRAYPEA
;
A
#
# COMPACT_ATOMS: atom_id res chain seq x y z
N GLU A 1 -28.02 23.14 19.00
CA GLU A 1 -27.64 21.82 19.45
C GLU A 1 -28.73 20.83 19.10
N ASN A 2 -28.42 19.73 18.39
CA ASN A 2 -29.34 18.64 18.01
C ASN A 2 -30.65 19.11 17.26
N ALA A 3 -30.64 20.24 16.58
CA ALA A 3 -31.85 20.87 16.04
C ALA A 3 -32.63 19.97 15.07
N PHE A 4 -31.97 19.12 14.30
CA PHE A 4 -32.54 18.17 13.35
C PHE A 4 -32.10 16.72 13.65
N TYR A 5 -31.83 16.43 14.92
CA TYR A 5 -31.45 15.09 15.36
C TYR A 5 -32.52 14.06 14.99
N GLY A 6 -32.09 13.00 14.28
CA GLY A 6 -32.98 11.91 13.86
C GLY A 6 -34.06 12.28 12.85
N CYS A 7 -34.05 13.49 12.28
CA CYS A 7 -35.04 13.93 11.34
C CYS A 7 -35.02 13.13 10.03
N LYS A 8 -36.21 12.74 9.53
CA LYS A 8 -36.36 12.01 8.26
C LYS A 8 -36.56 12.98 7.09
N ILE A 9 -35.58 13.88 6.89
CA ILE A 9 -35.56 14.83 5.78
C ILE A 9 -34.43 14.45 4.83
N ALA A 10 -34.73 14.38 3.53
CA ALA A 10 -33.73 14.03 2.52
C ALA A 10 -32.84 15.23 2.11
N THR A 11 -33.44 16.41 2.07
CA THR A 11 -32.76 17.66 1.69
C THR A 11 -33.12 18.78 2.65
N PHE A 12 -32.13 19.62 2.93
CA PHE A 12 -32.33 20.80 3.78
C PHE A 12 -31.52 21.97 3.24
N ASN A 13 -32.17 23.12 3.13
CA ASN A 13 -31.50 24.35 2.71
C ASN A 13 -31.18 25.19 3.96
N ILE A 14 -29.92 25.34 4.29
CA ILE A 14 -29.46 26.18 5.40
C ILE A 14 -29.57 27.63 4.96
N PRO A 15 -30.38 28.48 5.69
CA PRO A 15 -30.52 29.90 5.34
C PRO A 15 -29.15 30.64 5.41
N ALA A 16 -28.95 31.61 4.51
CA ALA A 16 -27.72 32.42 4.49
C ALA A 16 -27.55 33.31 5.72
N SER A 17 -28.54 33.42 6.60
CA SER A 17 -28.40 34.10 7.89
C SER A 17 -27.74 33.24 8.99
N VAL A 18 -27.56 31.94 8.74
CA VAL A 18 -26.93 31.02 9.69
C VAL A 18 -25.42 31.23 9.68
N THR A 19 -24.83 31.45 10.84
CA THR A 19 -23.39 31.59 11.04
C THR A 19 -22.77 30.44 11.85
N THR A 20 -23.61 29.70 12.57
CA THR A 20 -23.17 28.61 13.45
C THR A 20 -24.05 27.38 13.31
N ILE A 21 -23.46 26.23 13.12
CA ILE A 21 -24.10 24.93 13.21
C ILE A 21 -23.61 24.26 14.47
N LYS A 22 -24.52 24.09 15.42
CA LYS A 22 -24.22 23.55 16.75
C LYS A 22 -24.03 22.04 16.74
N GLU A 23 -23.46 21.49 17.84
CA GLU A 23 -23.19 20.08 18.03
C GLU A 23 -24.39 19.20 17.68
N GLY A 24 -24.13 18.13 16.92
CA GLY A 24 -25.10 17.11 16.56
C GLY A 24 -26.30 17.62 15.73
N ALA A 25 -26.23 18.82 15.13
CA ALA A 25 -27.40 19.46 14.53
C ALA A 25 -28.19 18.56 13.57
N PHE A 26 -27.53 17.71 12.78
CA PHE A 26 -28.14 16.74 11.86
C PHE A 26 -27.82 15.28 12.22
N GLN A 27 -27.32 15.03 13.41
CA GLN A 27 -26.94 13.67 13.82
C GLN A 27 -28.11 12.70 13.68
N TYR A 28 -27.86 11.49 13.12
CA TYR A 28 -28.85 10.46 12.82
C TYR A 28 -29.92 10.86 11.83
N SER A 29 -29.81 12.00 11.15
CA SER A 29 -30.83 12.41 10.15
C SER A 29 -30.71 11.59 8.85
N SER A 30 -31.81 11.52 8.09
CA SER A 30 -31.84 10.86 6.78
C SER A 30 -31.44 11.77 5.63
N ILE A 31 -30.67 12.84 5.91
CA ILE A 31 -30.26 13.81 4.90
C ILE A 31 -29.36 13.14 3.86
N GLN A 32 -29.64 13.41 2.58
CA GLN A 32 -28.88 12.81 1.45
C GLN A 32 -27.88 13.78 0.85
N GLU A 33 -28.27 15.05 0.74
CA GLU A 33 -27.41 16.11 0.22
C GLU A 33 -27.58 17.39 1.05
N ILE A 34 -26.47 18.10 1.27
CA ILE A 34 -26.49 19.39 1.95
C ILE A 34 -25.41 20.31 1.45
N THR A 35 -25.74 21.59 1.31
CA THR A 35 -24.76 22.66 1.08
C THR A 35 -24.71 23.55 2.32
N ILE A 36 -23.54 23.70 2.90
CA ILE A 36 -23.29 24.60 4.03
C ILE A 36 -22.86 25.95 3.44
N PRO A 37 -23.62 27.04 3.70
CA PRO A 37 -23.31 28.35 3.15
C PRO A 37 -21.98 28.91 3.64
N GLU A 38 -21.34 29.75 2.85
CA GLU A 38 -20.08 30.46 3.23
C GLU A 38 -20.24 31.39 4.43
N THR A 39 -21.46 31.74 4.81
CA THR A 39 -21.77 32.50 6.02
C THR A 39 -21.58 31.72 7.31
N VAL A 40 -21.54 30.38 7.23
CA VAL A 40 -21.29 29.52 8.39
C VAL A 40 -19.81 29.54 8.68
N THR A 41 -19.46 30.17 9.79
CA THR A 41 -18.07 30.28 10.27
C THR A 41 -17.73 29.28 11.38
N THR A 42 -18.74 28.67 11.99
CA THR A 42 -18.55 27.71 13.08
C THR A 42 -19.41 26.47 12.84
N ILE A 43 -18.78 25.31 12.84
CA ILE A 43 -19.44 24.01 12.82
C ILE A 43 -18.89 23.22 14.01
N GLU A 44 -19.78 22.82 14.91
CA GLU A 44 -19.41 22.05 16.09
C GLU A 44 -19.38 20.55 15.80
N ASP A 45 -18.92 19.75 16.77
CA ASP A 45 -18.70 18.31 16.64
C ASP A 45 -19.98 17.53 16.28
N ARG A 46 -19.81 16.34 15.72
CA ARG A 46 -20.87 15.37 15.43
C ARG A 46 -21.99 15.85 14.49
N CYS A 47 -21.79 16.97 13.79
CA CYS A 47 -22.86 17.63 13.03
C CYS A 47 -23.63 16.70 12.10
N PHE A 48 -22.95 15.78 11.37
CA PHE A 48 -23.56 14.78 10.50
C PHE A 48 -23.27 13.35 10.95
N ASN A 49 -22.96 13.14 12.22
CA ASN A 49 -22.65 11.81 12.74
C ASN A 49 -23.84 10.86 12.52
N ASN A 50 -23.58 9.64 12.01
CA ASN A 50 -24.59 8.63 11.68
C ASN A 50 -25.64 9.08 10.62
N CYS A 51 -25.31 10.03 9.75
CA CYS A 51 -26.15 10.33 8.58
C CYS A 51 -25.88 9.29 7.48
N ASN A 52 -26.46 8.09 7.64
CA ASN A 52 -26.17 6.93 6.77
C ASN A 52 -26.66 7.10 5.34
N GLU A 53 -27.60 8.03 5.09
CA GLU A 53 -28.13 8.35 3.77
C GLU A 53 -27.31 9.44 3.05
N LEU A 54 -26.39 10.13 3.75
CA LEU A 54 -25.61 11.24 3.22
C LEU A 54 -24.68 10.80 2.10
N THR A 55 -24.86 11.37 0.91
CA THR A 55 -24.09 11.08 -0.29
C THR A 55 -23.25 12.26 -0.75
N LYS A 56 -23.67 13.49 -0.44
CA LYS A 56 -23.02 14.70 -0.91
C LYS A 56 -23.07 15.82 0.12
N VAL A 57 -21.93 16.43 0.37
CA VAL A 57 -21.78 17.61 1.23
C VAL A 57 -20.92 18.64 0.52
N THR A 58 -21.39 19.89 0.51
CA THR A 58 -20.56 21.05 0.13
C THR A 58 -20.20 21.82 1.39
N LEU A 59 -18.90 21.96 1.65
CA LEU A 59 -18.35 22.64 2.82
C LEU A 59 -17.98 24.09 2.49
N PRO A 60 -18.04 25.02 3.48
CA PRO A 60 -17.53 26.37 3.34
C PRO A 60 -16.03 26.37 3.00
N THR A 61 -15.63 27.23 2.07
CA THR A 61 -14.24 27.27 1.56
C THR A 61 -13.22 27.80 2.59
N ASN A 62 -13.70 28.50 3.63
CA ASN A 62 -12.88 29.11 4.66
C ASN A 62 -12.57 28.21 5.86
N MET A 63 -13.07 26.97 5.88
CA MET A 63 -12.80 26.06 7.00
C MET A 63 -11.32 25.74 7.09
N THR A 64 -10.78 25.84 8.30
CA THR A 64 -9.41 25.44 8.64
C THR A 64 -9.35 24.13 9.42
N GLU A 65 -10.45 23.73 10.04
CA GLU A 65 -10.57 22.47 10.78
C GLU A 65 -11.85 21.74 10.43
N LEU A 66 -11.77 20.42 10.28
CA LEU A 66 -12.94 19.56 10.22
C LEU A 66 -13.28 19.08 11.64
N PRO A 67 -14.48 19.32 12.14
CA PRO A 67 -14.87 18.96 13.51
C PRO A 67 -14.76 17.48 13.83
N ASN A 68 -14.65 17.15 15.12
CA ASN A 68 -14.61 15.77 15.57
C ASN A 68 -15.91 15.03 15.22
N SER A 69 -15.78 13.79 14.78
CA SER A 69 -16.89 12.89 14.45
C SER A 69 -17.90 13.46 13.45
N MET A 70 -17.50 14.45 12.64
CA MET A 70 -18.44 15.16 11.76
C MET A 70 -19.16 14.20 10.80
N PHE A 71 -18.47 13.24 10.21
CA PHE A 71 -19.00 12.26 9.25
C PHE A 71 -18.84 10.82 9.73
N TRP A 72 -18.75 10.60 11.05
CA TRP A 72 -18.68 9.26 11.60
C TRP A 72 -19.91 8.45 11.19
N SER A 73 -19.69 7.23 10.67
CA SER A 73 -20.72 6.31 10.17
C SER A 73 -21.58 6.85 9.01
N CYS A 74 -21.10 7.83 8.24
CA CYS A 74 -21.74 8.23 7.00
C CYS A 74 -21.46 7.20 5.89
N SER A 75 -22.11 6.04 5.93
CA SER A 75 -21.76 4.86 5.12
C SER A 75 -21.98 5.04 3.61
N LYS A 76 -22.85 5.96 3.19
CA LYS A 76 -23.07 6.29 1.77
C LYS A 76 -22.21 7.43 1.24
N LEU A 77 -21.48 8.16 2.11
CA LEU A 77 -20.56 9.23 1.69
C LEU A 77 -19.28 8.63 1.14
N LYS A 78 -19.18 8.54 -0.19
CA LYS A 78 -18.04 7.91 -0.88
C LYS A 78 -16.89 8.86 -1.16
N THR A 79 -17.21 10.10 -1.44
CA THR A 79 -16.25 11.16 -1.75
C THR A 79 -16.69 12.47 -1.15
N ILE A 80 -15.76 13.32 -0.82
CA ILE A 80 -16.00 14.70 -0.37
C ILE A 80 -14.86 15.59 -0.84
N GLN A 81 -15.17 16.80 -1.26
CA GLN A 81 -14.16 17.81 -1.52
C GLN A 81 -13.89 18.60 -0.24
N LEU A 82 -12.64 18.51 0.23
CA LEU A 82 -12.19 19.26 1.40
C LEU A 82 -11.77 20.68 0.99
N PRO A 83 -12.02 21.68 1.85
CA PRO A 83 -11.55 23.05 1.64
C PRO A 83 -10.03 23.13 1.55
N SER A 84 -9.51 23.94 0.63
CA SER A 84 -8.07 24.08 0.40
C SER A 84 -7.30 24.65 1.59
N LYS A 85 -7.99 25.41 2.47
CA LYS A 85 -7.43 26.01 3.69
C LYS A 85 -7.42 25.08 4.90
N LEU A 86 -7.93 23.85 4.76
CA LEU A 86 -8.04 22.92 5.88
C LEU A 86 -6.64 22.52 6.37
N GLU A 87 -6.36 22.73 7.63
CA GLU A 87 -5.11 22.39 8.31
C GLU A 87 -5.26 21.17 9.23
N LYS A 88 -6.49 20.86 9.66
CA LYS A 88 -6.74 19.78 10.61
C LYS A 88 -7.99 18.97 10.25
N ILE A 89 -7.87 17.66 10.34
CA ILE A 89 -9.00 16.72 10.34
C ILE A 89 -9.17 16.21 11.76
N GLY A 90 -10.34 16.48 12.36
CA GLY A 90 -10.65 16.15 13.75
C GLY A 90 -10.76 14.65 14.01
N SER A 91 -10.78 14.30 15.28
CA SER A 91 -10.87 12.92 15.75
C SER A 91 -12.15 12.25 15.29
N HIS A 92 -12.04 10.99 14.79
CA HIS A 92 -13.18 10.23 14.27
C HIS A 92 -13.91 10.89 13.09
N ALA A 93 -13.37 11.92 12.44
CA ALA A 93 -14.11 12.74 11.47
C ALA A 93 -14.77 11.91 10.37
N PHE A 94 -14.14 10.87 9.86
CA PHE A 94 -14.64 9.94 8.84
C PHE A 94 -14.72 8.48 9.32
N ARG A 95 -14.63 8.25 10.63
CA ARG A 95 -14.66 6.88 11.14
C ARG A 95 -15.87 6.10 10.63
N ASP A 96 -15.66 4.85 10.20
CA ASP A 96 -16.71 3.95 9.66
C ASP A 96 -17.53 4.56 8.51
N SER A 97 -17.00 5.57 7.80
CA SER A 97 -17.65 6.17 6.65
C SER A 97 -17.42 5.38 5.36
N GLY A 98 -18.23 5.67 4.33
CA GLY A 98 -18.12 5.03 3.02
C GLY A 98 -17.00 5.56 2.13
N ILE A 99 -16.12 6.43 2.63
CA ILE A 99 -15.08 7.08 1.84
C ILE A 99 -14.21 6.03 1.14
N ASN A 100 -14.13 6.14 -0.19
CA ASN A 100 -13.32 5.28 -1.04
C ASN A 100 -12.23 6.03 -1.83
N ALA A 101 -12.39 7.35 -2.00
CA ALA A 101 -11.40 8.23 -2.61
C ALA A 101 -11.49 9.63 -2.02
N MET A 102 -10.34 10.25 -1.76
CA MET A 102 -10.24 11.60 -1.22
C MET A 102 -8.92 12.23 -1.61
N GLN A 103 -8.95 13.53 -1.91
CA GLN A 103 -7.76 14.36 -2.00
C GLN A 103 -7.60 15.17 -0.72
N LEU A 104 -6.49 14.99 -0.04
CA LEU A 104 -6.16 15.80 1.14
C LEU A 104 -5.59 17.16 0.70
N PRO A 105 -6.02 18.27 1.35
CA PRO A 105 -5.52 19.59 1.03
C PRO A 105 -4.00 19.72 1.31
N GLN A 106 -3.31 20.50 0.48
CA GLN A 106 -1.85 20.68 0.62
C GLN A 106 -1.44 21.34 1.94
N ASN A 107 -2.33 22.14 2.54
CA ASN A 107 -2.08 22.82 3.82
C ASN A 107 -2.38 21.96 5.06
N LEU A 108 -2.83 20.72 4.89
CA LEU A 108 -3.18 19.85 6.00
C LEU A 108 -1.92 19.46 6.80
N LYS A 109 -1.96 19.76 8.10
CA LYS A 109 -0.88 19.50 9.05
C LYS A 109 -1.17 18.34 9.99
N VAL A 110 -2.45 18.16 10.36
CA VAL A 110 -2.84 17.23 11.40
C VAL A 110 -4.01 16.36 10.96
N ILE A 111 -3.84 15.05 11.12
CA ILE A 111 -4.91 14.05 11.06
C ILE A 111 -5.00 13.45 12.46
N GLU A 112 -6.10 13.70 13.16
CA GLU A 112 -6.29 13.28 14.55
C GLU A 112 -6.61 11.78 14.68
N TYR A 113 -6.68 11.30 15.93
CA TYR A 113 -6.89 9.89 16.22
C TYR A 113 -8.21 9.36 15.63
N TRP A 114 -8.17 8.15 15.08
CA TRP A 114 -9.30 7.43 14.49
C TRP A 114 -9.97 8.15 13.30
N ALA A 115 -9.35 9.16 12.71
CA ALA A 115 -9.97 10.03 11.72
C ALA A 115 -10.59 9.27 10.53
N PHE A 116 -9.91 8.24 10.02
CA PHE A 116 -10.37 7.35 8.93
C PHE A 116 -10.49 5.89 9.36
N ASN A 117 -10.52 5.62 10.67
CA ASN A 117 -10.64 4.25 11.17
C ASN A 117 -11.90 3.58 10.59
N GLY A 118 -11.78 2.36 10.12
CA GLY A 118 -12.90 1.61 9.56
C GLY A 118 -13.39 2.06 8.18
N CYS A 119 -12.68 2.99 7.50
CA CYS A 119 -12.96 3.31 6.10
C CYS A 119 -12.51 2.17 5.18
N THR A 120 -13.21 1.04 5.23
CA THR A 120 -12.82 -0.21 4.55
C THR A 120 -12.78 -0.12 3.03
N GLN A 121 -13.38 0.90 2.44
CA GLN A 121 -13.35 1.14 0.99
C GLN A 121 -12.18 2.01 0.53
N LEU A 122 -11.44 2.64 1.45
CA LEU A 122 -10.31 3.51 1.14
C LEU A 122 -9.08 2.66 0.79
N LYS A 123 -8.76 2.57 -0.52
CA LYS A 123 -7.67 1.74 -1.05
C LYS A 123 -6.36 2.50 -1.26
N SER A 124 -6.43 3.81 -1.39
CA SER A 124 -5.27 4.68 -1.58
C SER A 124 -5.54 6.07 -1.03
N ILE A 125 -4.50 6.71 -0.52
CA ILE A 125 -4.51 8.10 -0.10
C ILE A 125 -3.11 8.66 -0.28
N THR A 126 -3.02 9.91 -0.74
CA THR A 126 -1.74 10.64 -0.81
C THR A 126 -1.68 11.61 0.36
N LEU A 127 -0.69 11.45 1.21
CA LEU A 127 -0.44 12.34 2.33
C LEU A 127 0.22 13.64 1.82
N PRO A 128 -0.25 14.83 2.25
CA PRO A 128 0.30 16.09 1.76
C PRO A 128 1.68 16.40 2.37
N PRO A 129 2.51 17.19 1.66
CA PRO A 129 3.91 17.40 2.02
C PRO A 129 4.13 18.23 3.30
N HIS A 130 3.10 18.87 3.82
CA HIS A 130 3.15 19.65 5.07
C HIS A 130 2.52 18.93 6.27
N LEU A 131 2.18 17.64 6.12
CA LEU A 131 1.62 16.87 7.21
C LEU A 131 2.68 16.64 8.29
N GLU A 132 2.33 16.99 9.53
CA GLU A 132 3.21 16.94 10.71
C GLU A 132 2.82 15.81 11.65
N LYS A 133 1.49 15.54 11.77
CA LYS A 133 0.96 14.58 12.73
C LYS A 133 -0.07 13.65 12.11
N ILE A 134 0.06 12.36 12.43
CA ILE A 134 -0.93 11.31 12.18
C ILE A 134 -1.30 10.68 13.52
N GLY A 135 -2.55 10.79 13.91
CA GLY A 135 -3.05 10.32 15.20
C GLY A 135 -3.09 8.80 15.34
N GLU A 136 -3.27 8.32 16.57
CA GLU A 136 -3.46 6.91 16.88
C GLU A 136 -4.63 6.34 16.05
N ARG A 137 -4.40 5.19 15.41
CA ARG A 137 -5.40 4.45 14.60
C ARG A 137 -6.05 5.27 13.50
N ALA A 138 -5.41 6.34 13.03
CA ALA A 138 -6.00 7.26 12.07
C ALA A 138 -6.49 6.58 10.80
N PHE A 139 -5.78 5.57 10.30
CA PHE A 139 -6.12 4.76 9.12
C PHE A 139 -6.28 3.26 9.45
N GLU A 140 -6.51 2.91 10.73
CA GLU A 140 -6.69 1.52 11.10
C GLU A 140 -7.92 0.94 10.39
N SER A 141 -7.83 -0.31 9.93
CA SER A 141 -8.90 -1.02 9.21
C SER A 141 -9.35 -0.35 7.91
N THR A 142 -8.44 0.35 7.23
CA THR A 142 -8.60 0.75 5.83
C THR A 142 -8.10 -0.35 4.88
N SER A 143 -8.35 -0.21 3.58
CA SER A 143 -7.80 -1.10 2.53
C SER A 143 -6.60 -0.50 1.80
N ILE A 144 -5.89 0.45 2.41
CA ILE A 144 -4.73 1.10 1.81
C ILE A 144 -3.65 0.05 1.53
N ASN A 145 -3.21 0.01 0.25
CA ASN A 145 -2.22 -0.96 -0.19
C ASN A 145 -0.79 -0.39 -0.18
N ASN A 146 -0.64 0.86 -0.53
CA ASN A 146 0.66 1.54 -0.55
C ASN A 146 0.54 2.88 0.16
N ILE A 147 1.53 3.23 0.96
CA ILE A 147 1.58 4.51 1.66
C ILE A 147 2.99 5.10 1.64
N GLU A 148 3.08 6.38 1.38
CA GLU A 148 4.29 7.18 1.53
C GLU A 148 4.11 8.16 2.68
N ILE A 149 4.97 8.06 3.70
CA ILE A 149 4.97 8.96 4.86
C ILE A 149 5.91 10.13 4.54
N PRO A 150 5.41 11.37 4.50
CA PRO A 150 6.23 12.55 4.21
C PRO A 150 7.33 12.78 5.24
N ALA A 151 8.44 13.38 4.82
CA ALA A 151 9.56 13.72 5.71
C ALA A 151 9.19 14.74 6.81
N THR A 152 8.11 15.49 6.61
CA THR A 152 7.60 16.48 7.57
C THR A 152 6.87 15.86 8.75
N VAL A 153 6.48 14.59 8.66
CA VAL A 153 5.78 13.90 9.78
C VAL A 153 6.75 13.71 10.94
N THR A 154 6.41 14.33 12.07
CA THR A 154 7.17 14.26 13.31
C THR A 154 6.51 13.40 14.39
N GLU A 155 5.22 13.11 14.21
CA GLU A 155 4.43 12.30 15.15
C GLU A 155 3.51 11.35 14.37
N ILE A 156 3.56 10.06 14.73
CA ILE A 156 2.63 9.06 14.24
C ILE A 156 2.17 8.16 15.39
N GLY A 157 0.86 8.07 15.56
CA GLY A 157 0.27 7.34 16.66
C GLY A 157 0.28 5.83 16.47
N GLU A 158 0.11 5.10 17.57
CA GLU A 158 0.03 3.64 17.56
C GLU A 158 -1.08 3.16 16.62
N ARG A 159 -0.81 2.09 15.86
CA ARG A 159 -1.76 1.44 14.95
C ARG A 159 -2.29 2.34 13.84
N ALA A 160 -1.61 3.44 13.52
CA ALA A 160 -2.10 4.39 12.52
C ALA A 160 -2.45 3.74 11.18
N PHE A 161 -1.72 2.71 10.76
CA PHE A 161 -1.96 1.95 9.51
C PHE A 161 -2.14 0.44 9.75
N ARG A 162 -2.67 0.06 10.91
CA ARG A 162 -2.90 -1.35 11.22
C ARG A 162 -4.19 -1.83 10.56
N CYS A 163 -4.11 -2.90 9.79
CA CYS A 163 -5.30 -3.53 9.22
C CYS A 163 -5.81 -4.64 10.17
N TYR A 164 -7.08 -4.57 10.52
CA TYR A 164 -7.77 -5.62 11.28
C TYR A 164 -9.01 -6.07 10.50
N ASN A 165 -9.05 -7.35 10.14
CA ASN A 165 -10.25 -7.92 9.54
C ASN A 165 -11.03 -8.69 10.63
N SER A 166 -12.06 -8.07 11.16
CA SER A 166 -12.91 -8.64 12.21
C SER A 166 -13.68 -9.89 11.76
N SER A 167 -13.95 -10.05 10.47
CA SER A 167 -14.71 -11.19 9.93
C SER A 167 -13.91 -12.49 9.88
N GLU A 168 -12.58 -12.43 9.84
CA GLU A 168 -11.70 -13.60 9.76
C GLU A 168 -10.93 -13.86 11.08
N GLY A 169 -11.11 -13.00 12.10
CA GLY A 169 -10.38 -13.11 13.37
C GLY A 169 -8.85 -12.97 13.23
N SER A 170 -8.38 -12.53 12.07
CA SER A 170 -6.96 -12.43 11.72
C SER A 170 -6.60 -11.01 11.29
N TYR A 171 -5.35 -10.62 11.58
CA TYR A 171 -4.77 -9.38 11.08
C TYR A 171 -4.31 -9.59 9.63
N LYS A 172 -5.25 -9.50 8.68
CA LYS A 172 -4.88 -9.53 7.27
C LYS A 172 -4.46 -8.13 6.85
N SER A 173 -3.18 -7.96 6.56
CA SER A 173 -2.69 -6.69 6.03
C SER A 173 -3.05 -6.56 4.56
N TYR A 174 -3.60 -5.41 4.19
CA TYR A 174 -3.71 -4.99 2.80
C TYR A 174 -2.48 -4.18 2.37
N LEU A 175 -1.66 -3.76 3.35
CA LEU A 175 -0.51 -2.91 3.12
C LEU A 175 0.61 -3.72 2.46
N ASN A 176 0.96 -3.35 1.24
CA ASN A 176 2.05 -3.97 0.49
C ASN A 176 3.34 -3.16 0.62
N THR A 177 3.27 -1.85 0.45
CA THR A 177 4.43 -0.99 0.43
C THR A 177 4.29 0.18 1.39
N VAL A 178 5.33 0.39 2.18
CA VAL A 178 5.54 1.58 3.00
C VAL A 178 6.79 2.29 2.51
N VAL A 179 6.67 3.58 2.19
CA VAL A 179 7.80 4.48 1.97
C VAL A 179 7.88 5.41 3.17
N TRP A 180 8.96 5.31 3.92
CA TRP A 180 9.21 6.09 5.12
C TRP A 180 10.27 7.15 4.84
N ASN A 181 9.88 8.41 4.76
CA ASN A 181 10.80 9.52 4.51
C ASN A 181 11.19 10.32 5.77
N PRO A 182 10.53 10.21 6.94
CA PRO A 182 10.99 10.90 8.15
C PRO A 182 12.41 10.53 8.54
N SER A 183 13.13 11.44 9.20
CA SER A 183 14.52 11.22 9.64
C SER A 183 14.64 10.40 10.93
N TRP A 184 13.54 10.13 11.62
CA TRP A 184 13.49 9.29 12.81
C TRP A 184 13.14 7.83 12.48
N GLU A 185 13.35 6.93 13.42
CA GLU A 185 13.16 5.50 13.20
C GLU A 185 11.71 5.09 12.92
N VAL A 186 11.51 4.05 12.10
CA VAL A 186 10.19 3.45 11.87
C VAL A 186 9.71 2.81 13.17
N PRO A 187 8.57 3.25 13.74
CA PRO A 187 8.12 2.76 15.03
C PRO A 187 7.46 1.38 14.97
N TYR A 188 7.53 0.62 16.05
CA TYR A 188 7.05 -0.76 16.13
C TYR A 188 5.54 -0.93 15.89
N ASN A 189 4.71 -0.06 16.47
CA ASN A 189 3.26 -0.31 16.58
C ASN A 189 2.42 0.39 15.50
N VAL A 190 3.01 0.98 14.48
CA VAL A 190 2.29 1.81 13.50
C VAL A 190 1.66 1.01 12.39
N PHE A 191 2.40 0.03 11.88
CA PHE A 191 2.01 -0.77 10.71
C PHE A 191 1.62 -2.19 11.12
N SER A 192 0.70 -2.80 10.35
CA SER A 192 0.60 -4.25 10.29
C SER A 192 1.66 -4.81 9.34
N ALA A 193 1.72 -6.13 9.21
CA ALA A 193 2.64 -6.76 8.26
C ALA A 193 2.49 -6.16 6.85
N ALA A 194 3.61 -5.75 6.28
CA ALA A 194 3.71 -5.26 4.90
C ALA A 194 4.85 -5.98 4.19
N THR A 195 4.78 -6.02 2.85
CA THR A 195 5.83 -6.72 2.09
C THR A 195 7.09 -5.88 2.00
N TYR A 196 6.97 -4.60 1.69
CA TYR A 196 8.10 -3.73 1.36
C TYR A 196 8.14 -2.50 2.26
N LEU A 197 9.27 -2.25 2.87
CA LEU A 197 9.59 -1.00 3.56
C LEU A 197 10.77 -0.31 2.86
N TYR A 198 10.59 0.92 2.42
CA TYR A 198 11.64 1.78 1.89
C TYR A 198 11.95 2.87 2.91
N ILE A 199 13.20 2.96 3.33
CA ILE A 199 13.70 3.99 4.26
C ILE A 199 14.91 4.70 3.66
N PRO A 200 15.27 5.91 4.11
CA PRO A 200 16.53 6.55 3.74
C PRO A 200 17.74 5.64 4.00
N GLU A 201 18.86 5.88 3.32
CA GLU A 201 20.08 5.06 3.43
C GLU A 201 20.54 4.86 4.90
N ASN A 202 20.51 5.93 5.67
CA ASN A 202 20.84 5.93 7.10
C ASN A 202 19.62 5.77 8.02
N GLY A 203 18.47 5.38 7.45
CA GLY A 203 17.24 5.19 8.21
C GLY A 203 17.32 3.97 9.13
N SER A 204 16.63 4.06 10.27
CA SER A 204 16.54 2.99 11.25
C SER A 204 15.11 2.50 11.45
N VAL A 205 15.00 1.30 11.97
CA VAL A 205 13.74 0.64 12.32
C VAL A 205 13.82 0.26 13.78
N ALA A 206 12.80 0.62 14.56
CA ALA A 206 12.74 0.30 15.98
C ALA A 206 12.83 -1.21 16.23
N SER A 207 13.38 -1.61 17.36
CA SER A 207 13.42 -3.02 17.79
C SER A 207 12.05 -3.67 17.66
N ASN A 208 12.00 -4.83 17.04
CA ASN A 208 10.79 -5.60 16.70
C ASN A 208 9.89 -5.00 15.61
N ALA A 209 10.08 -3.76 15.13
CA ALA A 209 9.31 -3.24 14.01
C ALA A 209 9.69 -3.90 12.67
N GLU A 210 10.90 -4.39 12.54
CA GLU A 210 11.39 -5.12 11.37
C GLU A 210 10.59 -6.38 11.05
N TYR A 211 10.02 -7.05 12.07
CA TYR A 211 9.15 -8.23 11.86
C TYR A 211 7.83 -7.91 11.14
N ASN A 212 7.48 -6.63 11.03
CA ASN A 212 6.31 -6.21 10.28
C ASN A 212 6.56 -6.15 8.77
N PHE A 213 7.83 -6.33 8.33
CA PHE A 213 8.19 -6.17 6.92
C PHE A 213 8.94 -7.39 6.40
N THR A 214 8.56 -7.86 5.22
CA THR A 214 9.27 -8.96 4.57
C THR A 214 10.61 -8.49 4.02
N TYR A 215 10.64 -7.28 3.45
CA TYR A 215 11.84 -6.69 2.86
C TYR A 215 12.02 -5.24 3.29
N ILE A 216 13.23 -4.89 3.70
CA ILE A 216 13.60 -3.52 4.08
C ILE A 216 14.68 -3.01 3.13
N PHE A 217 14.39 -1.90 2.45
CA PHE A 217 15.28 -1.24 1.50
C PHE A 217 15.80 0.06 2.10
N ARG A 218 17.12 0.14 2.31
CA ARG A 218 17.83 1.34 2.79
C ARG A 218 18.47 2.05 1.61
N GLY A 219 18.06 3.30 1.33
CA GLY A 219 18.50 4.02 0.13
C GLY A 219 18.14 3.30 -1.18
N GLY A 220 17.05 2.51 -1.18
CA GLY A 220 16.64 1.69 -2.33
C GLY A 220 17.42 0.38 -2.51
N VAL A 221 18.28 0.01 -1.56
CA VAL A 221 19.10 -1.23 -1.60
C VAL A 221 18.66 -2.20 -0.52
N THR A 222 18.59 -3.48 -0.83
CA THR A 222 18.44 -4.58 0.14
C THR A 222 19.56 -5.62 -0.04
N ASP A 223 19.90 -6.32 1.03
CA ASP A 223 20.92 -7.38 0.95
C ASP A 223 20.40 -8.59 0.18
N GLN A 224 19.15 -8.98 0.41
CA GLN A 224 18.52 -10.09 -0.30
C GLN A 224 17.03 -9.87 -0.51
N MET A 225 16.49 -10.49 -1.54
CA MET A 225 15.09 -10.46 -1.88
C MET A 225 14.64 -11.82 -2.39
N GLU A 226 13.47 -12.28 -1.95
CA GLU A 226 12.83 -13.49 -2.45
C GLU A 226 11.61 -13.15 -3.30
N ILE A 227 11.50 -13.74 -4.48
CA ILE A 227 10.33 -13.63 -5.34
C ILE A 227 9.69 -15.00 -5.42
N LYS A 228 8.51 -15.14 -4.80
CA LYS A 228 7.71 -16.37 -4.84
C LYS A 228 6.55 -16.17 -5.82
N THR A 229 6.44 -17.07 -6.79
CA THR A 229 5.35 -17.06 -7.77
C THR A 229 4.18 -17.89 -7.27
N ASP A 230 3.51 -17.42 -6.24
CA ASP A 230 2.31 -18.02 -5.65
C ASP A 230 0.99 -17.48 -6.25
N GLY A 231 1.08 -16.82 -7.43
CA GLY A 231 -0.06 -16.21 -8.11
C GLY A 231 -0.30 -14.74 -7.75
N ASN A 232 0.45 -14.19 -6.82
CA ASN A 232 0.39 -12.76 -6.51
C ASN A 232 1.20 -11.95 -7.52
N GLN A 233 0.64 -10.85 -8.00
CA GLN A 233 1.37 -9.92 -8.84
C GLN A 233 2.47 -9.24 -8.01
N PHE A 234 3.72 -9.41 -8.45
CA PHE A 234 4.83 -8.67 -7.91
C PHE A 234 4.71 -7.22 -8.38
N SER A 235 4.45 -6.31 -7.46
CA SER A 235 4.32 -4.88 -7.74
C SER A 235 5.23 -4.09 -6.82
N ILE A 236 6.14 -3.32 -7.40
CA ILE A 236 7.09 -2.48 -6.67
C ILE A 236 6.73 -1.02 -6.94
N ALA A 237 6.57 -0.26 -5.88
CA ALA A 237 6.18 1.15 -5.97
C ALA A 237 7.35 2.08 -6.35
N LYS A 238 8.60 1.65 -6.15
CA LYS A 238 9.82 2.43 -6.44
C LYS A 238 10.91 1.52 -7.01
N GLU A 239 11.80 2.10 -7.80
CA GLU A 239 13.02 1.45 -8.25
C GLU A 239 13.84 0.95 -7.05
N LEU A 240 14.36 -0.27 -7.14
CA LEU A 240 15.13 -0.91 -6.07
C LEU A 240 16.36 -1.64 -6.63
N LYS A 241 17.32 -1.85 -5.74
CA LYS A 241 18.48 -2.71 -5.98
C LYS A 241 18.57 -3.77 -4.90
N ALA A 242 18.78 -5.01 -5.28
CA ALA A 242 19.05 -6.10 -4.34
C ALA A 242 20.44 -6.65 -4.62
N LYS A 243 21.25 -6.91 -3.57
CA LYS A 243 22.57 -7.57 -3.73
C LYS A 243 22.41 -9.02 -4.14
N LYS A 244 21.35 -9.68 -3.65
CA LYS A 244 20.97 -11.05 -4.03
C LYS A 244 19.46 -11.12 -4.24
N VAL A 245 19.04 -11.79 -5.30
CA VAL A 245 17.61 -12.07 -5.56
C VAL A 245 17.43 -13.57 -5.67
N TYR A 246 16.53 -14.11 -4.85
CA TYR A 246 16.09 -15.49 -4.91
C TYR A 246 14.74 -15.54 -5.61
N TYR A 247 14.70 -16.22 -6.75
CA TYR A 247 13.48 -16.40 -7.50
C TYR A 247 13.05 -17.86 -7.40
N TYR A 248 11.92 -18.10 -6.73
CA TYR A 248 11.36 -19.43 -6.58
C TYR A 248 10.25 -19.64 -7.60
N LYS A 249 10.45 -20.54 -8.54
CA LYS A 249 9.44 -20.94 -9.49
C LYS A 249 9.41 -22.45 -9.59
N ASN A 250 8.21 -23.04 -9.37
CA ASN A 250 8.00 -24.43 -9.66
C ASN A 250 7.88 -24.59 -11.19
N PHE A 251 8.81 -25.28 -11.76
CA PHE A 251 8.68 -25.82 -13.12
C PHE A 251 7.98 -27.18 -12.97
N ASN A 252 6.66 -27.24 -13.20
CA ASN A 252 5.95 -28.51 -13.21
C ASN A 252 6.56 -29.41 -14.26
N THR A 253 7.17 -30.49 -13.81
CA THR A 253 7.64 -31.59 -14.63
C THR A 253 6.41 -32.41 -15.03
N GLU A 254 5.71 -32.05 -16.09
CA GLU A 254 4.84 -33.03 -16.73
C GLU A 254 5.74 -34.15 -17.33
N SER A 255 5.44 -35.36 -16.93
CA SER A 255 6.17 -36.57 -17.21
C SER A 255 6.42 -36.81 -18.69
N GLY A 256 7.66 -36.62 -19.13
CA GLY A 256 8.13 -36.97 -20.45
C GLY A 256 9.64 -36.81 -20.54
N TYR A 257 10.37 -37.91 -20.70
CA TYR A 257 11.79 -37.90 -21.05
C TYR A 257 12.01 -36.96 -22.23
N ASN A 258 12.87 -35.96 -22.11
CA ASN A 258 13.22 -34.95 -23.09
C ASN A 258 12.16 -33.85 -23.41
N SER A 259 11.16 -33.66 -22.56
CA SER A 259 10.31 -32.48 -22.70
C SER A 259 10.96 -31.34 -21.90
N PRO A 260 11.11 -30.12 -22.43
CA PRO A 260 11.52 -28.98 -21.64
C PRO A 260 10.49 -28.80 -20.52
N ALA A 261 10.94 -28.65 -19.27
CA ALA A 261 10.10 -28.49 -18.09
C ALA A 261 9.33 -27.16 -18.12
N GLY A 262 8.48 -26.98 -19.11
CA GLY A 262 7.59 -25.88 -19.34
C GLY A 262 8.30 -24.51 -19.40
N TRP A 263 8.20 -23.85 -20.51
CA TRP A 263 8.62 -22.46 -20.67
C TRP A 263 7.78 -21.55 -19.77
N LYS A 264 8.42 -20.65 -19.06
CA LYS A 264 7.77 -19.66 -18.20
C LYS A 264 8.20 -18.27 -18.60
N THR A 265 7.24 -17.35 -18.61
CA THR A 265 7.55 -15.92 -18.77
C THR A 265 7.99 -15.33 -17.45
N ILE A 266 8.97 -14.43 -17.50
CA ILE A 266 9.44 -13.66 -16.37
C ILE A 266 9.65 -12.20 -16.80
N VAL A 267 9.19 -11.27 -15.99
CA VAL A 267 9.50 -9.85 -16.09
C VAL A 267 9.92 -9.41 -14.70
N LEU A 268 11.16 -8.97 -14.58
CA LEU A 268 11.68 -8.46 -13.31
C LEU A 268 11.86 -6.95 -13.40
N PRO A 269 11.58 -6.22 -12.34
CA PRO A 269 11.75 -4.76 -12.32
C PRO A 269 13.20 -4.33 -12.03
N PHE A 270 14.17 -5.24 -12.11
CA PHE A 270 15.60 -5.03 -11.88
C PHE A 270 16.43 -5.90 -12.79
N ASP A 271 17.69 -5.50 -12.97
CA ASP A 271 18.66 -6.27 -13.75
C ASP A 271 19.15 -7.47 -12.97
N VAL A 272 19.43 -8.59 -13.67
CA VAL A 272 20.05 -9.80 -13.10
C VAL A 272 21.16 -10.24 -14.04
N ASP A 273 22.36 -10.36 -13.53
CA ASP A 273 23.55 -10.78 -14.25
C ASP A 273 24.17 -12.09 -13.71
N GLN A 274 23.72 -12.56 -12.55
CA GLN A 274 24.14 -13.80 -11.94
C GLN A 274 22.96 -14.66 -11.51
N PHE A 275 23.06 -15.96 -11.74
CA PHE A 275 22.03 -16.94 -11.43
C PHE A 275 22.64 -18.08 -10.61
N THR A 276 21.91 -18.59 -9.62
CA THR A 276 22.30 -19.76 -8.84
C THR A 276 21.13 -20.70 -8.67
N TYR A 277 21.39 -22.01 -8.62
CA TYR A 277 20.42 -23.04 -8.32
C TYR A 277 20.68 -23.60 -6.93
N THR A 278 19.66 -23.62 -6.09
CA THR A 278 19.73 -24.18 -4.74
C THR A 278 18.70 -25.29 -4.61
N ARG A 279 19.19 -26.50 -4.36
CA ARG A 279 18.35 -27.69 -4.17
C ARG A 279 17.95 -27.79 -2.68
N TYR A 280 16.64 -27.75 -2.39
CA TYR A 280 16.12 -28.02 -1.04
C TYR A 280 16.70 -27.18 0.12
N SER A 281 17.11 -25.98 -0.11
CA SER A 281 17.59 -25.14 0.99
C SER A 281 16.42 -24.39 1.64
N THR A 282 16.17 -24.67 2.90
CA THR A 282 15.40 -23.81 3.81
C THR A 282 16.25 -22.69 4.39
N GLU A 283 17.57 -22.71 4.08
CA GLU A 283 18.54 -21.74 4.57
C GLU A 283 18.85 -20.72 3.48
N PRO A 284 18.63 -19.43 3.73
CA PRO A 284 18.86 -18.36 2.75
C PRO A 284 20.34 -18.14 2.38
N ASP A 285 21.28 -18.75 3.11
CA ASP A 285 22.72 -18.59 2.90
C ASP A 285 23.42 -19.80 2.24
N ALA A 286 22.67 -20.79 1.76
CA ALA A 286 23.28 -21.88 1.03
C ALA A 286 23.92 -21.35 -0.26
N THR A 287 25.23 -21.58 -0.43
CA THR A 287 25.93 -21.32 -1.67
C THR A 287 25.36 -22.24 -2.75
N GLY A 288 24.51 -21.70 -3.61
CA GLY A 288 23.91 -22.47 -4.70
C GLY A 288 24.94 -22.78 -5.80
N THR A 289 24.69 -23.82 -6.56
CA THR A 289 25.46 -24.11 -7.78
C THR A 289 25.21 -22.99 -8.79
N PRO A 290 26.23 -22.36 -9.36
CA PRO A 290 26.06 -21.36 -10.39
C PRO A 290 25.25 -21.88 -11.56
N LEU A 291 24.35 -21.05 -12.12
CA LEU A 291 23.65 -21.32 -13.36
C LEU A 291 24.19 -20.41 -14.45
N ALA A 292 24.39 -20.94 -15.64
CA ALA A 292 24.78 -20.19 -16.81
C ALA A 292 23.70 -20.30 -17.91
N PRO A 293 23.17 -19.19 -18.44
CA PRO A 293 22.29 -19.24 -19.59
C PRO A 293 23.01 -19.88 -20.79
N PHE A 294 22.32 -20.74 -21.55
CA PHE A 294 22.87 -21.25 -22.81
C PHE A 294 23.13 -20.08 -23.75
N GLY A 295 24.40 -19.91 -24.15
CA GLY A 295 24.77 -19.00 -25.22
C GLY A 295 24.34 -19.53 -26.60
N ASN A 296 24.62 -18.74 -27.67
CA ASN A 296 24.32 -19.13 -29.04
C ASN A 296 25.20 -20.29 -29.56
N THR A 297 26.15 -20.77 -28.80
CA THR A 297 27.01 -21.91 -29.10
C THR A 297 26.60 -23.08 -28.21
N LEU A 298 26.29 -24.19 -28.83
CA LEU A 298 26.05 -25.47 -28.18
C LEU A 298 27.18 -25.78 -27.18
N LEU A 299 26.84 -25.76 -25.90
CA LEU A 299 27.52 -26.46 -24.81
C LEU A 299 29.07 -26.44 -24.85
N GLU A 300 29.66 -25.32 -24.49
CA GLU A 300 30.88 -25.42 -23.69
C GLU A 300 30.42 -25.58 -22.24
N THR A 301 30.45 -26.80 -21.74
CA THR A 301 30.25 -27.11 -20.34
C THR A 301 31.44 -26.56 -19.55
N ASP A 302 31.23 -25.38 -18.99
CA ASP A 302 31.95 -25.04 -17.78
C ASP A 302 31.41 -25.99 -16.71
N ASP A 303 32.19 -26.96 -16.29
CA ASP A 303 31.84 -27.96 -15.28
C ASP A 303 31.46 -27.33 -13.92
N THR A 304 31.55 -26.02 -13.80
CA THR A 304 31.27 -25.24 -12.60
C THR A 304 29.88 -24.63 -12.57
N ALA A 305 29.16 -24.63 -13.68
CA ALA A 305 27.82 -24.03 -13.76
C ALA A 305 26.81 -24.94 -14.50
N LEU A 306 25.56 -24.96 -14.03
CA LEU A 306 24.49 -25.70 -14.67
C LEU A 306 23.82 -24.83 -15.74
N PRO A 307 23.67 -25.31 -17.00
CA PRO A 307 23.09 -24.53 -18.07
C PRO A 307 21.54 -24.45 -17.98
N PHE A 308 20.97 -23.35 -18.44
CA PHE A 308 19.52 -23.15 -18.60
C PHE A 308 19.21 -22.26 -19.80
N TRP A 309 17.99 -22.28 -20.31
CA TRP A 309 17.59 -21.42 -21.42
C TRP A 309 17.00 -20.11 -20.92
N LEU A 310 17.53 -19.00 -21.45
CA LEU A 310 17.03 -17.65 -21.23
C LEU A 310 16.91 -16.92 -22.57
N TYR A 311 15.71 -16.46 -22.90
CA TYR A 311 15.45 -15.70 -24.11
C TYR A 311 14.72 -14.40 -23.78
N GLU A 312 15.22 -13.29 -24.32
CA GLU A 312 14.48 -12.03 -24.33
C GLU A 312 13.38 -12.09 -25.38
N LEU A 313 12.16 -11.67 -25.03
CA LEU A 313 11.06 -11.51 -25.96
C LEU A 313 11.16 -10.14 -26.62
N THR A 314 11.41 -10.10 -27.92
CA THR A 314 11.50 -8.90 -28.73
C THR A 314 10.31 -8.82 -29.71
N PRO A 315 10.02 -7.66 -30.32
CA PRO A 315 8.98 -7.54 -31.34
C PRO A 315 9.17 -8.48 -32.55
N THR A 316 10.40 -8.94 -32.79
CA THR A 316 10.75 -9.82 -33.93
C THR A 316 10.90 -11.29 -33.54
N GLY A 317 10.69 -11.66 -32.28
CA GLY A 317 10.80 -13.02 -31.76
C GLY A 317 11.66 -13.15 -30.52
N TYR A 318 12.19 -14.34 -30.29
CA TYR A 318 13.01 -14.67 -29.13
C TYR A 318 14.50 -14.58 -29.47
N VAL A 319 15.26 -13.91 -28.62
CA VAL A 319 16.72 -13.77 -28.73
C VAL A 319 17.36 -14.33 -27.47
N SER A 320 18.39 -15.16 -27.61
CA SER A 320 19.18 -15.67 -26.47
C SER A 320 19.72 -14.52 -25.62
N ALA A 321 19.58 -14.65 -24.32
CA ALA A 321 20.06 -13.67 -23.35
C ALA A 321 20.98 -14.34 -22.33
N THR A 322 21.95 -13.60 -21.83
CA THR A 322 22.89 -14.02 -20.77
C THR A 322 22.62 -13.31 -19.44
N SER A 323 21.74 -12.31 -19.46
CA SER A 323 21.30 -11.53 -18.30
C SER A 323 19.87 -11.10 -18.48
N ILE A 324 19.22 -10.65 -17.40
CA ILE A 324 17.89 -10.05 -17.41
C ILE A 324 18.03 -8.56 -17.21
N GLN A 325 17.45 -7.75 -18.10
CA GLN A 325 17.32 -6.31 -17.95
C GLN A 325 15.96 -5.95 -17.33
N ALA A 326 15.94 -4.97 -16.48
CA ALA A 326 14.73 -4.52 -15.78
C ALA A 326 13.57 -4.24 -16.75
N ASN A 327 12.38 -4.68 -16.35
CA ASN A 327 11.11 -4.45 -17.04
C ASN A 327 11.02 -5.00 -18.47
N LYS A 328 11.92 -5.88 -18.86
CA LYS A 328 11.83 -6.61 -20.14
C LYS A 328 11.28 -8.02 -19.92
N PRO A 329 10.47 -8.53 -20.86
CA PRO A 329 9.95 -9.88 -20.80
C PRO A 329 10.98 -10.91 -21.28
N TYR A 330 11.14 -11.98 -20.53
CA TYR A 330 12.00 -13.12 -20.85
C TYR A 330 11.21 -14.42 -20.79
N LEU A 331 11.68 -15.40 -21.54
CA LEU A 331 11.32 -16.80 -21.37
C LEU A 331 12.48 -17.52 -20.68
N ILE A 332 12.18 -18.25 -19.63
CA ILE A 332 13.13 -19.08 -18.91
C ILE A 332 12.66 -20.54 -18.93
N CYS A 333 13.59 -21.47 -19.12
CA CYS A 333 13.30 -22.90 -19.05
C CYS A 333 14.53 -23.64 -18.51
N MET A 334 14.30 -24.54 -17.56
CA MET A 334 15.29 -25.48 -17.08
C MET A 334 15.25 -26.77 -17.91
N PRO A 335 16.38 -27.32 -18.35
CA PRO A 335 16.38 -28.57 -19.08
C PRO A 335 15.95 -29.73 -18.18
N ASN A 336 14.99 -30.51 -18.64
CA ASN A 336 14.55 -31.72 -17.96
C ASN A 336 15.38 -32.92 -18.44
N ASN A 337 16.55 -33.09 -17.93
CA ASN A 337 17.43 -34.22 -18.26
C ASN A 337 18.18 -34.73 -17.01
N ARG A 338 19.05 -35.74 -17.16
CA ARG A 338 19.80 -36.32 -16.05
C ARG A 338 20.74 -35.35 -15.34
N ALA A 339 21.13 -34.25 -15.97
CA ALA A 339 21.93 -33.19 -15.34
C ALA A 339 21.10 -32.38 -14.35
N TYR A 340 19.76 -32.41 -14.49
CA TYR A 340 18.78 -31.76 -13.61
C TYR A 340 17.71 -32.77 -13.17
N PRO A 341 18.05 -33.86 -12.49
CA PRO A 341 17.16 -34.99 -12.25
C PRO A 341 15.96 -34.65 -11.36
N GLU A 342 15.89 -33.46 -10.75
CA GLU A 342 14.89 -33.07 -9.75
C GLU A 342 14.56 -31.56 -9.80
N ALA A 343 14.64 -30.94 -10.98
CA ALA A 343 14.19 -29.56 -11.19
C ALA A 343 12.65 -29.47 -11.26
#